data_274fe71ecaa5fd30fa2157f87eac9a35
#
_entry.id   274fe71ecaa5fd30fa2157f87eac9a35
#
_cell.length_a   1.000
_cell.length_b   1.000
_cell.length_c   1.000
_cell.angle_alpha   90.00
_cell.angle_beta   90.00
_cell.angle_gamma   90.00
#
_symmetry.space_group_name_H-M   'P 1'
#
loop_
_entity.id
_entity.type
_entity.pdbx_description
1 polymer ?
#
loop_
_entity_poly.entity_id
_entity_poly.type
_entity_poly.pdbx_seq_one_letter_code
_entity_poly.pdbx_strand_id
1 'polypeptide(L)'
;MKFMDDSKKQEPREAEPMPSKQVTRRSFLGRSIAGIGGLTTLRATEAQLTDESGGVGRAAVRSQGRSLKSKRFSFVEILRVPDSVTLYGAVVKTLPVNPIRLVRNGEQWTSKGCVVESEVGKDSLVLTLTAGTMPMSLVHVRWTADVMPNLIVLGDAWERSYGELGWRGIEPERVMPWYFATHDGTICHGYGVRTDARALCFWQLDQEGVSLWLNVMNGGSGVILGERRLVMATVMIQQGQSGEEPFSGVQSLCRSLCARTSRPIVPIYGANDWCYSYGRSTAESILRDTEFTVGLSPRGGVRPYSVIDGGWENGTPRWPDMGVLADGIKQRRARPGLWVRPLEAAIGTPRSLLLPDARFGQAVARAQELAYDPTVPEAQQKIREKLHQVAGWGYEMVKHDFSTYDLLGQWGFEMGPMPTIPGWALNDRSRTNAEVLVELYTLIRESVGEAVIVNGCNTVGHLGQGIFDLQRTGDDTSGRQWERTRRMGVNTLALRLPQNGTFFVVDPDVVGITEAVPWKFNRQWLDVLARSGAATMVSAGPPAHGPEQMAALRDALALASAGGNAARPTDWMQTSTPERWQEKADSGRSETRQYYWSGPEGASPFLGP
;
A
#
# COMPACT_ATOMS: atom_id res chain seq x y z
N MET A 1 -55.98 -36.24 55.39
CA MET A 1 -55.57 -37.04 54.24
C MET A 1 -54.82 -36.09 53.33
N LYS A 2 -53.48 -36.14 53.34
CA LYS A 2 -52.57 -35.22 52.66
C LYS A 2 -52.36 -35.69 51.22
N PHE A 3 -52.53 -34.81 50.24
CA PHE A 3 -51.96 -34.96 48.91
C PHE A 3 -50.82 -33.98 48.77
N MET A 4 -49.62 -34.52 48.52
CA MET A 4 -48.41 -33.75 48.17
C MET A 4 -48.51 -33.45 46.64
N ASP A 5 -48.31 -32.17 46.33
CA ASP A 5 -48.14 -31.64 44.99
C ASP A 5 -46.66 -31.47 44.72
N ASP A 6 -46.14 -32.24 43.75
CA ASP A 6 -44.73 -32.24 43.37
C ASP A 6 -44.64 -31.79 41.88
N SER A 7 -44.84 -30.48 41.63
CA SER A 7 -44.61 -29.87 40.34
C SER A 7 -43.25 -29.14 40.31
N LYS A 8 -42.18 -29.89 40.04
CA LYS A 8 -40.88 -29.32 39.67
C LYS A 8 -41.01 -28.68 38.28
N LYS A 9 -41.04 -27.34 38.24
CA LYS A 9 -40.79 -26.54 37.04
C LYS A 9 -39.35 -26.77 36.58
N GLN A 10 -39.19 -27.40 35.41
CA GLN A 10 -37.96 -27.36 34.63
C GLN A 10 -37.85 -25.95 34.00
N GLU A 11 -36.84 -25.18 34.40
CA GLU A 11 -36.42 -24.01 33.68
C GLU A 11 -35.86 -24.42 32.30
N PRO A 12 -36.15 -23.67 31.23
CA PRO A 12 -35.57 -23.93 29.93
C PRO A 12 -34.05 -23.58 30.00
N ARG A 13 -33.20 -24.56 29.68
CA ARG A 13 -31.77 -24.33 29.46
C ARG A 13 -31.63 -23.32 28.32
N GLU A 14 -31.07 -22.18 28.62
CA GLU A 14 -30.57 -21.23 27.63
C GLU A 14 -29.58 -21.96 26.72
N ALA A 15 -29.86 -22.00 25.43
CA ALA A 15 -28.96 -22.49 24.43
C ALA A 15 -27.75 -21.53 24.40
N GLU A 16 -26.56 -22.01 24.74
CA GLU A 16 -25.32 -21.27 24.53
C GLU A 16 -25.24 -20.85 23.06
N PRO A 17 -25.03 -19.56 22.77
CA PRO A 17 -24.82 -19.12 21.39
C PRO A 17 -23.52 -19.74 20.88
N MET A 18 -23.61 -20.47 19.78
CA MET A 18 -22.42 -20.93 19.06
C MET A 18 -21.51 -19.74 18.78
N PRO A 19 -20.19 -19.85 19.02
CA PRO A 19 -19.26 -18.75 18.77
C PRO A 19 -19.27 -18.40 17.29
N SER A 20 -19.77 -17.23 16.95
CA SER A 20 -19.58 -16.64 15.63
C SER A 20 -18.07 -16.56 15.39
N LYS A 21 -17.57 -17.28 14.38
CA LYS A 21 -16.16 -17.23 14.00
C LYS A 21 -15.87 -15.83 13.44
N GLN A 22 -15.51 -14.91 14.31
CA GLN A 22 -14.91 -13.64 13.92
C GLN A 22 -13.57 -13.94 13.25
N VAL A 23 -13.51 -13.87 11.94
CA VAL A 23 -12.27 -13.68 11.22
C VAL A 23 -11.91 -12.19 11.39
N THR A 24 -11.37 -11.85 12.56
CA THR A 24 -10.83 -10.52 12.80
C THR A 24 -9.46 -10.43 12.14
N ARG A 25 -9.04 -9.22 11.71
CA ARG A 25 -7.66 -8.88 11.30
C ARG A 25 -6.60 -9.53 12.22
N ARG A 26 -6.93 -9.86 13.46
CA ARG A 26 -6.10 -10.56 14.44
C ARG A 26 -5.66 -11.97 14.03
N SER A 27 -6.50 -12.75 13.38
CA SER A 27 -6.12 -14.10 12.93
C SER A 27 -5.17 -14.06 11.74
N PHE A 28 -5.11 -12.94 11.02
CA PHE A 28 -4.20 -12.70 9.91
C PHE A 28 -2.81 -12.25 10.36
N LEU A 29 -2.73 -11.30 11.27
CA LEU A 29 -1.47 -10.69 11.69
C LEU A 29 -0.57 -11.65 12.50
N GLY A 30 -1.15 -12.61 13.22
CA GLY A 30 -0.40 -13.58 14.03
C GLY A 30 0.33 -14.66 13.21
N ARG A 31 0.09 -14.79 11.92
CA ARG A 31 0.71 -15.83 11.07
C ARG A 31 1.76 -15.35 10.08
N SER A 32 1.79 -14.07 9.75
CA SER A 32 2.80 -13.50 8.83
C SER A 32 4.21 -13.46 9.40
N ILE A 33 4.38 -13.58 10.71
CA ILE A 33 5.68 -13.53 11.40
C ILE A 33 6.34 -14.93 11.58
N ALA A 34 5.60 -16.00 11.38
CA ALA A 34 6.10 -17.37 11.62
C ALA A 34 6.84 -18.01 10.42
N GLY A 35 7.01 -17.29 9.31
CA GLY A 35 7.57 -17.81 8.06
C GLY A 35 9.09 -17.62 7.86
N ILE A 36 9.81 -16.96 8.76
CA ILE A 36 11.26 -16.71 8.64
C ILE A 36 12.00 -17.45 9.74
N GLY A 37 12.05 -18.77 9.62
CA GLY A 37 12.75 -19.62 10.58
C GLY A 37 13.11 -20.98 9.99
N GLY A 38 13.81 -21.02 8.87
CA GLY A 38 14.24 -22.26 8.24
C GLY A 38 15.54 -22.11 7.44
N LEU A 39 16.59 -21.58 8.05
CA LEU A 39 17.95 -21.70 7.53
C LEU A 39 18.51 -23.08 7.93
N THR A 40 18.35 -24.04 7.06
CA THR A 40 19.11 -25.31 7.12
C THR A 40 20.55 -25.02 6.71
N THR A 41 21.45 -25.14 7.67
CA THR A 41 22.89 -25.14 7.46
C THR A 41 23.30 -26.33 6.58
N LEU A 42 23.64 -26.06 5.34
CA LEU A 42 24.38 -27.00 4.50
C LEU A 42 25.87 -26.96 4.92
N ARG A 43 26.33 -28.02 5.56
CA ARG A 43 27.74 -28.28 5.79
C ARG A 43 28.41 -28.49 4.43
N ALA A 44 29.38 -27.66 4.08
CA ALA A 44 30.31 -27.90 3.01
C ALA A 44 31.25 -29.06 3.41
N THR A 45 31.24 -30.13 2.64
CA THR A 45 32.26 -31.17 2.68
C THR A 45 33.42 -30.74 1.80
N GLU A 46 34.56 -30.47 2.41
CA GLU A 46 35.85 -30.32 1.70
C GLU A 46 36.24 -31.63 1.04
N ALA A 47 36.36 -31.63 -0.28
CA ALA A 47 37.03 -32.67 -1.03
C ALA A 47 38.45 -32.18 -1.36
N GLN A 48 39.45 -32.81 -0.76
CA GLN A 48 40.84 -32.66 -1.13
C GLN A 48 41.05 -33.25 -2.53
N LEU A 49 41.58 -32.46 -3.45
CA LEU A 49 42.17 -32.95 -4.70
C LEU A 49 43.68 -32.74 -4.65
N THR A 50 44.36 -33.84 -4.76
CA THR A 50 45.81 -33.97 -4.82
C THR A 50 46.36 -33.44 -6.14
N ASP A 51 47.51 -32.79 -6.00
CA ASP A 51 48.37 -32.22 -7.02
C ASP A 51 49.00 -33.32 -7.91
N GLU A 52 48.94 -33.17 -9.24
CA GLU A 52 49.89 -33.79 -10.14
C GLU A 52 50.34 -32.81 -11.24
N SER A 53 51.62 -32.61 -11.26
CA SER A 53 52.43 -31.75 -12.09
C SER A 53 52.43 -32.09 -13.58
N GLY A 54 52.35 -31.09 -14.45
CA GLY A 54 52.65 -31.19 -15.87
C GLY A 54 52.85 -29.84 -16.51
N GLY A 55 54.07 -29.34 -16.58
CA GLY A 55 54.40 -28.06 -17.17
C GLY A 55 54.35 -28.05 -18.70
N VAL A 56 53.83 -26.98 -19.29
CA VAL A 56 54.17 -26.50 -20.65
C VAL A 56 53.92 -24.96 -20.73
N GLY A 57 55.00 -24.27 -21.15
CA GLY A 57 55.03 -23.08 -21.98
C GLY A 57 54.25 -21.81 -21.58
N ARG A 58 54.89 -20.86 -20.91
CA ARG A 58 54.45 -19.46 -20.83
C ARG A 58 54.64 -18.77 -22.18
N ALA A 59 53.55 -18.50 -22.90
CA ALA A 59 53.48 -17.44 -23.89
C ALA A 59 52.88 -16.19 -23.23
N ALA A 60 53.72 -15.17 -22.98
CA ALA A 60 53.27 -13.89 -22.45
C ALA A 60 52.57 -13.10 -23.55
N VAL A 61 51.22 -13.12 -23.54
CA VAL A 61 50.42 -12.17 -24.28
C VAL A 61 50.33 -10.89 -23.41
N ARG A 62 51.13 -9.89 -23.78
CA ARG A 62 50.96 -8.52 -23.27
C ARG A 62 49.63 -7.97 -23.80
N SER A 63 48.55 -8.11 -23.06
CA SER A 63 47.36 -7.28 -23.22
C SER A 63 47.70 -5.90 -22.70
N GLN A 64 47.89 -4.93 -23.60
CA GLN A 64 47.83 -3.52 -23.26
C GLN A 64 46.39 -3.20 -22.86
N GLY A 65 46.06 -3.43 -21.61
CA GLY A 65 44.86 -2.93 -20.99
C GLY A 65 44.91 -1.40 -20.90
N ARG A 66 44.39 -0.71 -21.90
CA ARG A 66 43.89 0.67 -21.68
C ARG A 66 42.82 0.57 -20.62
N SER A 67 43.16 0.88 -19.36
CA SER A 67 42.20 1.25 -18.34
C SER A 67 41.56 2.59 -18.76
N LEU A 68 40.56 2.49 -19.63
CA LEU A 68 39.55 3.54 -19.73
C LEU A 68 38.90 3.53 -18.37
N LYS A 69 39.20 4.53 -17.51
CA LYS A 69 38.38 4.84 -16.34
C LYS A 69 36.98 5.09 -16.87
N SER A 70 36.13 4.07 -16.86
CA SER A 70 34.75 4.20 -17.26
C SER A 70 34.11 5.25 -16.36
N LYS A 71 33.47 6.22 -16.97
CA LYS A 71 32.85 7.34 -16.25
C LYS A 71 31.58 6.78 -15.62
N ARG A 72 31.57 6.57 -14.31
CA ARG A 72 30.40 6.10 -13.57
C ARG A 72 29.38 7.21 -13.44
N PHE A 73 28.12 6.89 -13.61
CA PHE A 73 27.01 7.84 -13.67
C PHE A 73 26.15 7.77 -12.41
N SER A 74 25.82 8.94 -11.85
CA SER A 74 24.78 9.08 -10.82
C SER A 74 23.37 9.04 -11.40
N PHE A 75 23.24 9.38 -12.68
CA PHE A 75 22.00 9.39 -13.46
C PHE A 75 22.11 8.43 -14.64
N VAL A 76 21.14 7.52 -14.75
CA VAL A 76 21.01 6.61 -15.90
C VAL A 76 19.91 7.13 -16.81
N GLU A 77 20.27 7.48 -18.05
CA GLU A 77 19.28 7.86 -19.06
C GLU A 77 18.50 6.62 -19.53
N ILE A 78 17.22 6.56 -19.20
CA ILE A 78 16.31 5.46 -19.55
C ILE A 78 15.19 5.88 -20.51
N LEU A 79 15.06 7.18 -20.84
CA LEU A 79 14.15 7.63 -21.92
C LEU A 79 14.79 7.41 -23.30
N ARG A 80 15.25 6.20 -23.50
CA ARG A 80 15.80 5.70 -24.75
C ARG A 80 15.36 4.27 -24.98
N VAL A 81 15.53 3.77 -26.18
CA VAL A 81 15.23 2.37 -26.48
C VAL A 81 16.05 1.47 -25.53
N PRO A 82 15.45 0.52 -24.85
CA PRO A 82 16.13 -0.40 -23.93
C PRO A 82 17.25 -1.18 -24.63
N ASP A 83 18.20 -1.69 -23.87
CA ASP A 83 19.30 -2.53 -24.40
C ASP A 83 18.91 -3.99 -24.57
N SER A 84 17.94 -4.46 -23.76
CA SER A 84 17.35 -5.79 -23.95
C SER A 84 15.91 -5.86 -23.44
N VAL A 85 15.14 -6.75 -24.08
CA VAL A 85 13.77 -7.10 -23.69
C VAL A 85 13.62 -8.61 -23.66
N THR A 86 13.06 -9.14 -22.58
CA THR A 86 12.78 -10.57 -22.39
C THR A 86 11.34 -10.76 -21.95
N LEU A 87 10.62 -11.66 -22.59
CA LEU A 87 9.26 -12.06 -22.22
C LEU A 87 9.25 -13.39 -21.47
N TYR A 88 8.28 -13.56 -20.59
CA TYR A 88 8.00 -14.81 -19.88
C TYR A 88 6.52 -15.15 -20.02
N GLY A 89 6.22 -16.26 -20.68
CA GLY A 89 4.84 -16.73 -20.87
C GLY A 89 4.25 -17.37 -19.62
N ALA A 90 5.08 -17.84 -18.69
CA ALA A 90 4.64 -18.52 -17.50
C ALA A 90 5.54 -18.24 -16.29
N VAL A 91 4.96 -18.44 -15.11
CA VAL A 91 5.66 -18.45 -13.82
C VAL A 91 5.35 -19.78 -13.14
N VAL A 92 6.36 -20.44 -12.58
CA VAL A 92 6.24 -21.69 -11.83
C VAL A 92 6.73 -21.44 -10.41
N LYS A 93 5.89 -21.68 -9.42
CA LYS A 93 6.07 -21.24 -8.05
C LYS A 93 6.20 -19.69 -8.00
N THR A 94 7.41 -19.18 -7.88
CA THR A 94 7.69 -17.74 -7.92
C THR A 94 8.73 -17.38 -8.98
N LEU A 95 9.11 -18.34 -9.84
CA LEU A 95 10.18 -18.19 -10.81
C LEU A 95 9.61 -18.00 -12.22
N PRO A 96 9.98 -16.93 -12.94
CA PRO A 96 9.76 -16.82 -14.38
C PRO A 96 10.48 -17.94 -15.11
N VAL A 97 9.78 -18.62 -16.00
CA VAL A 97 10.34 -19.76 -16.77
C VAL A 97 10.18 -19.52 -18.27
N ASN A 98 10.96 -20.27 -19.05
CA ASN A 98 10.93 -20.23 -20.52
C ASN A 98 11.09 -18.82 -21.09
N PRO A 99 12.22 -18.13 -20.83
CA PRO A 99 12.46 -16.79 -21.33
C PRO A 99 12.47 -16.76 -22.86
N ILE A 100 11.78 -15.79 -23.42
CA ILE A 100 11.78 -15.47 -24.84
C ILE A 100 12.54 -14.15 -25.01
N ARG A 101 13.80 -14.24 -25.44
CA ARG A 101 14.59 -13.06 -25.76
C ARG A 101 14.12 -12.50 -27.10
N LEU A 102 13.83 -11.20 -27.12
CA LEU A 102 13.40 -10.52 -28.34
C LEU A 102 14.62 -9.95 -29.08
N VAL A 103 14.50 -9.89 -30.40
CA VAL A 103 15.49 -9.26 -31.28
C VAL A 103 15.02 -7.84 -31.59
N ARG A 104 15.94 -6.90 -31.46
CA ARG A 104 15.67 -5.48 -31.70
C ARG A 104 15.63 -5.17 -33.21
N ASN A 105 14.63 -4.40 -33.61
CA ASN A 105 14.51 -3.79 -34.93
C ASN A 105 14.00 -2.35 -34.77
N GLY A 106 14.93 -1.37 -34.75
CA GLY A 106 14.60 0.01 -34.42
C GLY A 106 14.08 0.18 -32.98
N GLU A 107 12.86 0.64 -32.84
CA GLU A 107 12.15 0.79 -31.55
C GLU A 107 11.30 -0.43 -31.18
N GLN A 108 11.27 -1.44 -32.04
CA GLN A 108 10.53 -2.68 -31.79
C GLN A 108 11.46 -3.81 -31.41
N TRP A 109 10.94 -4.69 -30.57
CA TRP A 109 11.54 -5.93 -30.12
C TRP A 109 10.62 -7.08 -30.50
N THR A 110 11.09 -8.03 -31.29
CA THR A 110 10.22 -9.08 -31.86
C THR A 110 10.77 -10.47 -31.62
N SER A 111 9.89 -11.44 -31.36
CA SER A 111 10.17 -12.87 -31.38
C SER A 111 8.85 -13.66 -31.35
N LYS A 112 8.78 -14.76 -32.13
CA LYS A 112 7.66 -15.72 -32.08
C LYS A 112 6.25 -15.09 -32.18
N GLY A 113 6.10 -14.04 -32.97
CA GLY A 113 4.83 -13.34 -33.14
C GLY A 113 4.48 -12.35 -32.00
N CYS A 114 5.35 -12.22 -30.99
CA CYS A 114 5.22 -11.18 -29.98
C CYS A 114 6.02 -9.94 -30.39
N VAL A 115 5.49 -8.77 -30.04
CA VAL A 115 6.13 -7.48 -30.28
C VAL A 115 6.08 -6.66 -29.00
N VAL A 116 7.22 -6.10 -28.61
CA VAL A 116 7.30 -5.01 -27.63
C VAL A 116 7.78 -3.77 -28.36
N GLU A 117 6.99 -2.71 -28.31
CA GLU A 117 7.33 -1.40 -28.89
C GLU A 117 7.79 -0.47 -27.77
N SER A 118 8.82 0.32 -28.05
CA SER A 118 9.38 1.34 -27.15
C SER A 118 9.36 2.69 -27.84
N GLU A 119 8.25 3.41 -27.70
CA GLU A 119 8.08 4.75 -28.29
C GLU A 119 8.74 5.79 -27.38
N VAL A 120 9.85 6.36 -27.86
CA VAL A 120 10.64 7.36 -27.15
C VAL A 120 10.07 8.74 -27.43
N GLY A 121 9.45 9.36 -26.42
CA GLY A 121 8.99 10.74 -26.43
C GLY A 121 10.02 11.71 -25.85
N LYS A 122 9.67 13.00 -25.80
CA LYS A 122 10.53 14.03 -25.24
C LYS A 122 10.79 13.82 -23.74
N ASP A 123 9.73 13.51 -22.99
CA ASP A 123 9.74 13.44 -21.52
C ASP A 123 9.23 12.08 -21.00
N SER A 124 9.05 11.09 -21.88
CA SER A 124 8.50 9.79 -21.53
C SER A 124 8.92 8.70 -22.52
N LEU A 125 8.86 7.46 -22.05
CA LEU A 125 8.99 6.26 -22.87
C LEU A 125 7.75 5.39 -22.70
N VAL A 126 7.03 5.10 -23.78
CA VAL A 126 5.84 4.25 -23.77
C VAL A 126 6.22 2.83 -24.17
N LEU A 127 5.85 1.85 -23.34
CA LEU A 127 6.09 0.42 -23.57
C LEU A 127 4.78 -0.28 -23.90
N THR A 128 4.68 -0.84 -25.11
CA THR A 128 3.47 -1.53 -25.60
C THR A 128 3.78 -2.99 -25.94
N LEU A 129 2.89 -3.91 -25.58
CA LEU A 129 2.97 -5.35 -25.85
C LEU A 129 1.85 -5.77 -26.82
N THR A 130 2.23 -6.56 -27.82
CA THR A 130 1.32 -7.36 -28.66
C THR A 130 1.79 -8.80 -28.59
N ALA A 131 0.89 -9.76 -28.27
CA ALA A 131 1.28 -11.16 -28.08
C ALA A 131 0.27 -12.17 -28.68
N GLY A 132 -0.78 -11.70 -29.36
CA GLY A 132 -1.81 -12.58 -29.92
C GLY A 132 -2.45 -13.47 -28.84
N THR A 133 -2.60 -14.76 -29.15
CA THR A 133 -3.16 -15.74 -28.24
C THR A 133 -2.14 -16.36 -27.28
N MET A 134 -0.85 -15.94 -27.35
CA MET A 134 0.20 -16.45 -26.47
C MET A 134 0.01 -15.84 -25.08
N PRO A 135 -0.14 -16.68 -24.02
CA PRO A 135 -0.22 -16.18 -22.66
C PRO A 135 1.06 -15.45 -22.23
N MET A 136 0.94 -14.25 -21.64
CA MET A 136 2.07 -13.45 -21.17
C MET A 136 1.97 -13.16 -19.69
N SER A 137 3.06 -13.40 -18.95
CA SER A 137 3.13 -13.18 -17.50
C SER A 137 3.99 -11.99 -17.14
N LEU A 138 5.22 -11.92 -17.65
CA LEU A 138 6.17 -10.87 -17.31
C LEU A 138 6.91 -10.36 -18.55
N VAL A 139 7.23 -9.08 -18.53
CA VAL A 139 8.16 -8.43 -19.45
C VAL A 139 9.29 -7.82 -18.64
N HIS A 140 10.53 -8.20 -18.94
CA HIS A 140 11.74 -7.62 -18.36
C HIS A 140 12.41 -6.70 -19.38
N VAL A 141 12.64 -5.47 -18.99
CA VAL A 141 13.27 -4.42 -19.79
C VAL A 141 14.53 -3.95 -19.07
N ARG A 142 15.67 -3.86 -19.78
CA ARG A 142 16.97 -3.51 -19.20
C ARG A 142 17.62 -2.36 -19.95
N TRP A 143 18.16 -1.40 -19.19
CA TRP A 143 19.09 -0.37 -19.63
C TRP A 143 20.42 -0.56 -18.93
N THR A 144 21.48 -0.76 -19.72
CA THR A 144 22.84 -0.94 -19.21
C THR A 144 23.53 0.40 -18.99
N ALA A 145 24.22 0.54 -17.89
CA ALA A 145 25.03 1.72 -17.54
C ALA A 145 26.04 1.33 -16.46
N ASP A 146 27.14 2.07 -16.38
CA ASP A 146 28.10 1.94 -15.29
C ASP A 146 27.66 2.85 -14.13
N VAL A 147 26.93 2.30 -13.17
CA VAL A 147 26.28 3.02 -12.08
C VAL A 147 27.26 3.27 -10.93
N MET A 148 27.21 4.45 -10.30
CA MET A 148 28.01 4.79 -9.13
C MET A 148 27.63 3.89 -7.95
N PRO A 149 28.60 3.22 -7.28
CA PRO A 149 28.32 2.23 -6.23
C PRO A 149 27.86 2.84 -4.90
N ASN A 150 28.09 4.14 -4.69
CA ASN A 150 27.78 4.87 -3.45
C ASN A 150 26.44 5.61 -3.49
N LEU A 151 25.59 5.32 -4.46
CA LEU A 151 24.23 5.84 -4.47
C LEU A 151 23.43 5.29 -3.29
N ILE A 152 22.63 6.15 -2.69
CA ILE A 152 21.52 5.70 -1.83
C ILE A 152 20.20 5.78 -2.60
N VAL A 153 19.33 4.87 -2.31
CA VAL A 153 18.13 4.60 -3.11
C VAL A 153 16.90 4.53 -2.20
N LEU A 154 15.87 5.31 -2.54
CA LEU A 154 14.53 5.18 -1.97
C LEU A 154 13.65 4.45 -2.98
N GLY A 155 12.95 3.38 -2.56
CA GLY A 155 11.90 2.73 -3.34
C GLY A 155 10.55 2.86 -2.66
N ASP A 156 9.48 2.59 -3.38
CA ASP A 156 8.11 2.51 -2.83
C ASP A 156 7.69 1.06 -2.57
N ALA A 157 6.44 0.84 -2.15
CA ALA A 157 5.82 -0.46 -1.90
C ALA A 157 4.62 -0.70 -2.84
N TRP A 158 4.21 -1.98 -3.03
CA TRP A 158 3.10 -2.35 -3.92
C TRP A 158 1.78 -1.67 -3.56
N GLU A 159 1.45 -1.72 -2.28
CA GLU A 159 0.26 -1.15 -1.67
C GLU A 159 0.65 -0.24 -0.48
N ARG A 160 0.07 -0.43 0.71
CA ARG A 160 0.63 0.12 1.95
C ARG A 160 2.01 -0.46 2.22
N SER A 161 2.83 0.28 2.97
CA SER A 161 4.11 -0.19 3.46
C SER A 161 3.97 -0.84 4.85
N TYR A 162 4.97 -1.61 5.24
CA TYR A 162 4.99 -2.34 6.51
C TYR A 162 6.16 -1.92 7.41
N GLY A 163 6.57 -0.66 7.29
CA GLY A 163 7.64 -0.06 8.09
C GLY A 163 9.04 -0.40 7.60
N GLU A 164 9.18 -0.78 6.33
CA GLU A 164 10.45 -1.15 5.69
C GLU A 164 11.03 -0.07 4.78
N LEU A 165 10.33 1.03 4.58
CA LEU A 165 10.80 2.09 3.70
C LEU A 165 12.04 2.79 4.26
N GLY A 166 12.93 3.23 3.38
CA GLY A 166 14.15 3.94 3.73
C GLY A 166 15.08 4.12 2.55
N TRP A 167 15.94 5.12 2.68
CA TRP A 167 17.09 5.30 1.82
C TRP A 167 18.15 4.26 2.19
N ARG A 168 18.62 3.49 1.20
CA ARG A 168 19.59 2.41 1.38
C ARG A 168 20.62 2.44 0.26
N GLY A 169 21.76 1.79 0.44
CA GLY A 169 22.70 1.51 -0.65
C GLY A 169 22.04 0.69 -1.77
N ILE A 170 22.77 0.49 -2.86
CA ILE A 170 22.32 -0.37 -3.95
C ILE A 170 22.21 -1.82 -3.44
N GLU A 171 21.03 -2.39 -3.55
CA GLU A 171 20.71 -3.78 -3.27
C GLU A 171 20.11 -4.37 -4.55
N PRO A 172 20.86 -5.15 -5.37
CA PRO A 172 20.42 -5.60 -6.70
C PRO A 172 19.10 -6.39 -6.71
N GLU A 173 18.81 -7.13 -5.64
CA GLU A 173 17.61 -7.93 -5.50
C GLU A 173 16.41 -7.15 -4.97
N ARG A 174 16.60 -5.88 -4.57
CA ARG A 174 15.51 -5.06 -4.00
C ARG A 174 14.43 -4.81 -5.02
N VAL A 175 13.22 -5.23 -4.69
CA VAL A 175 11.99 -4.93 -5.43
C VAL A 175 11.52 -3.54 -5.04
N MET A 176 11.44 -2.62 -6.00
CA MET A 176 10.99 -1.24 -5.81
C MET A 176 9.79 -0.96 -6.70
N PRO A 177 8.56 -1.20 -6.21
CA PRO A 177 7.35 -0.96 -6.98
C PRO A 177 7.21 0.51 -7.39
N TRP A 178 6.64 0.74 -8.55
CA TRP A 178 6.14 1.98 -9.12
C TRP A 178 7.19 3.04 -9.43
N TYR A 179 7.99 3.45 -8.45
CA TYR A 179 9.04 4.45 -8.62
C TYR A 179 10.17 4.25 -7.61
N PHE A 180 11.30 4.81 -7.94
CA PHE A 180 12.43 4.94 -7.01
C PHE A 180 13.15 6.27 -7.24
N ALA A 181 13.89 6.71 -6.24
CA ALA A 181 14.79 7.84 -6.34
C ALA A 181 16.21 7.44 -5.93
N THR A 182 17.21 8.07 -6.55
CA THR A 182 18.62 7.90 -6.20
C THR A 182 19.20 9.22 -5.71
N HIS A 183 20.19 9.16 -4.82
CA HIS A 183 20.94 10.34 -4.37
C HIS A 183 22.42 10.01 -4.30
N ASP A 184 23.27 10.86 -4.88
CA ASP A 184 24.72 10.67 -4.96
C ASP A 184 25.52 11.44 -3.89
N GLY A 185 24.81 12.04 -2.93
CA GLY A 185 25.36 12.97 -1.92
C GLY A 185 25.11 14.45 -2.28
N THR A 186 24.71 14.75 -3.52
CA THR A 186 24.53 16.12 -4.03
C THR A 186 23.21 16.29 -4.79
N ILE A 187 22.84 15.34 -5.62
CA ILE A 187 21.70 15.43 -6.55
C ILE A 187 20.78 14.23 -6.34
N CYS A 188 19.47 14.52 -6.34
CA CYS A 188 18.42 13.51 -6.28
C CYS A 188 17.81 13.31 -7.66
N HIS A 189 17.87 12.09 -8.21
CA HIS A 189 17.21 11.73 -9.45
C HIS A 189 16.04 10.77 -9.20
N GLY A 190 14.99 10.89 -9.99
CA GLY A 190 13.79 10.07 -9.86
C GLY A 190 13.45 9.28 -11.13
N TYR A 191 12.92 8.06 -10.94
CA TYR A 191 12.51 7.15 -11.99
C TYR A 191 11.17 6.53 -11.61
N GLY A 192 10.24 6.44 -12.55
CA GLY A 192 8.96 5.86 -12.24
C GLY A 192 8.12 5.51 -13.46
N VAL A 193 7.00 4.86 -13.22
CA VAL A 193 5.95 4.66 -14.20
C VAL A 193 4.74 5.52 -13.85
N ARG A 194 4.05 6.02 -14.88
CA ARG A 194 2.83 6.81 -14.69
C ARG A 194 1.73 5.99 -14.02
N THR A 195 0.86 6.66 -13.31
CA THR A 195 -0.20 6.05 -12.48
C THR A 195 -1.34 5.39 -13.28
N ASP A 196 -1.31 5.46 -14.60
CA ASP A 196 -2.21 4.75 -15.53
C ASP A 196 -1.61 3.44 -16.09
N ALA A 197 -0.55 2.92 -15.47
CA ALA A 197 0.05 1.66 -15.87
C ALA A 197 -0.96 0.52 -15.89
N ARG A 198 -0.89 -0.31 -16.94
CA ARG A 198 -1.72 -1.51 -17.12
C ARG A 198 -0.95 -2.80 -16.84
N ALA A 199 0.17 -2.66 -16.16
CA ALA A 199 0.97 -3.75 -15.57
C ALA A 199 1.31 -3.38 -14.13
N LEU A 200 1.50 -4.37 -13.27
CA LEU A 200 2.10 -4.16 -11.95
C LEU A 200 3.61 -4.05 -12.14
N CYS A 201 4.18 -2.88 -11.88
CA CYS A 201 5.55 -2.55 -12.26
C CYS A 201 6.47 -2.46 -11.05
N PHE A 202 7.69 -3.02 -11.17
CA PHE A 202 8.74 -2.76 -10.20
C PHE A 202 10.11 -2.58 -10.86
N TRP A 203 10.97 -1.87 -10.15
CA TRP A 203 12.32 -1.54 -10.56
C TRP A 203 13.37 -2.32 -9.77
N GLN A 204 14.52 -2.53 -10.40
CA GLN A 204 15.74 -2.95 -9.75
C GLN A 204 16.90 -2.10 -10.26
N LEU A 205 17.87 -1.85 -9.39
CA LEU A 205 19.08 -1.09 -9.69
C LEU A 205 20.28 -1.89 -9.22
N ASP A 206 21.26 -2.07 -10.10
CA ASP A 206 22.56 -2.63 -9.80
C ASP A 206 23.68 -1.77 -10.41
N GLN A 207 24.94 -2.20 -10.27
CA GLN A 207 26.08 -1.44 -10.78
C GLN A 207 26.18 -1.44 -12.32
N GLU A 208 25.45 -2.32 -12.99
CA GLU A 208 25.45 -2.48 -14.45
C GLU A 208 24.23 -1.85 -15.12
N GLY A 209 23.32 -1.21 -14.34
CA GLY A 209 22.19 -0.48 -14.90
C GLY A 209 20.87 -0.61 -14.14
N VAL A 210 19.78 -0.37 -14.88
CA VAL A 210 18.40 -0.33 -14.37
C VAL A 210 17.56 -1.38 -15.07
N SER A 211 16.76 -2.11 -14.31
CA SER A 211 15.74 -3.05 -14.81
C SER A 211 14.34 -2.55 -14.46
N LEU A 212 13.41 -2.70 -15.39
CA LEU A 212 11.97 -2.57 -15.18
C LEU A 212 11.30 -3.90 -15.46
N TRP A 213 10.57 -4.39 -14.49
CA TRP A 213 9.72 -5.57 -14.60
C TRP A 213 8.26 -5.15 -14.70
N LEU A 214 7.57 -5.68 -15.70
CA LEU A 214 6.19 -5.40 -16.00
C LEU A 214 5.40 -6.71 -15.86
N ASN A 215 4.67 -6.85 -14.76
CA ASN A 215 3.82 -8.00 -14.52
C ASN A 215 2.46 -7.76 -15.19
N VAL A 216 2.24 -8.46 -16.29
CA VAL A 216 1.00 -8.39 -17.10
C VAL A 216 0.08 -9.57 -16.84
N MET A 217 0.26 -10.30 -15.75
CA MET A 217 -0.56 -11.47 -15.41
C MET A 217 -2.04 -11.12 -15.25
N ASN A 218 -2.85 -12.13 -15.51
CA ASN A 218 -4.27 -12.22 -15.20
C ASN A 218 -4.45 -13.23 -14.06
N GLY A 219 -4.82 -12.78 -12.88
CA GLY A 219 -4.67 -13.62 -11.69
C GLY A 219 -3.22 -14.08 -11.55
N GLY A 220 -3.03 -15.37 -11.28
CA GLY A 220 -1.73 -16.04 -11.25
C GLY A 220 -1.35 -16.75 -12.56
N SER A 221 -1.94 -16.37 -13.70
CA SER A 221 -1.68 -16.94 -15.02
C SER A 221 -1.32 -15.86 -16.04
N GLY A 222 -0.83 -16.25 -17.22
CA GLY A 222 -0.56 -15.29 -18.29
C GLY A 222 -1.85 -14.67 -18.85
N VAL A 223 -1.82 -13.35 -19.11
CA VAL A 223 -2.89 -12.65 -19.85
C VAL A 223 -2.93 -13.12 -21.31
N ILE A 224 -4.12 -13.18 -21.91
CA ILE A 224 -4.33 -13.52 -23.33
C ILE A 224 -4.86 -12.28 -24.02
N LEU A 225 -4.01 -11.59 -24.78
CA LEU A 225 -4.35 -10.29 -25.36
C LEU A 225 -5.23 -10.39 -26.62
N GLY A 226 -5.17 -11.50 -27.38
CA GLY A 226 -5.82 -11.59 -28.67
C GLY A 226 -5.25 -10.54 -29.64
N GLU A 227 -6.11 -9.79 -30.29
CA GLU A 227 -5.71 -8.71 -31.21
C GLU A 227 -5.38 -7.39 -30.48
N ARG A 228 -5.54 -7.33 -29.19
CA ARG A 228 -5.38 -6.13 -28.38
C ARG A 228 -3.91 -5.76 -28.21
N ARG A 229 -3.59 -4.49 -28.42
CA ARG A 229 -2.32 -3.87 -28.04
C ARG A 229 -2.44 -3.39 -26.59
N LEU A 230 -1.51 -3.81 -25.74
CA LEU A 230 -1.46 -3.41 -24.33
C LEU A 230 -0.38 -2.35 -24.13
N VAL A 231 -0.76 -1.11 -23.87
CA VAL A 231 0.16 -0.11 -23.32
C VAL A 231 0.43 -0.49 -21.86
N MET A 232 1.58 -1.15 -21.61
CA MET A 232 1.92 -1.69 -20.29
C MET A 232 2.22 -0.59 -19.29
N ALA A 233 3.06 0.36 -19.69
CA ALA A 233 3.49 1.47 -18.84
C ALA A 233 4.02 2.64 -19.67
N THR A 234 3.92 3.84 -19.10
CA THR A 234 4.64 5.04 -19.52
C THR A 234 5.71 5.34 -18.49
N VAL A 235 6.96 5.23 -18.88
CA VAL A 235 8.13 5.51 -18.04
C VAL A 235 8.42 7.00 -18.04
N MET A 236 8.70 7.54 -16.86
CA MET A 236 9.07 8.95 -16.63
C MET A 236 10.36 9.02 -15.82
N ILE A 237 11.10 10.09 -16.00
CA ILE A 237 12.26 10.43 -15.18
C ILE A 237 12.17 11.86 -14.67
N GLN A 238 12.79 12.09 -13.53
CA GLN A 238 13.02 13.42 -12.95
C GLN A 238 14.52 13.59 -12.75
N GLN A 239 15.16 14.32 -13.65
CA GLN A 239 16.56 14.69 -13.48
C GLN A 239 16.65 15.83 -12.49
N GLY A 240 17.23 15.57 -11.31
CA GLY A 240 17.39 16.55 -10.26
C GLY A 240 18.49 17.57 -10.58
N GLN A 241 18.50 18.65 -9.83
CA GLN A 241 19.47 19.74 -9.93
C GLN A 241 20.31 19.86 -8.66
N SER A 242 21.53 20.36 -8.80
CA SER A 242 22.39 20.64 -7.64
C SER A 242 21.75 21.69 -6.73
N GLY A 243 21.67 21.38 -5.43
CA GLY A 243 21.04 22.25 -4.42
C GLY A 243 19.53 22.07 -4.30
N GLU A 244 18.91 21.23 -5.11
CA GLU A 244 17.52 20.82 -4.91
C GLU A 244 17.41 19.94 -3.67
N GLU A 245 16.46 20.25 -2.80
CA GLU A 245 16.18 19.42 -1.63
C GLU A 245 15.61 18.05 -2.06
N PRO A 246 16.14 16.92 -1.60
CA PRO A 246 15.72 15.59 -2.01
C PRO A 246 14.21 15.33 -1.84
N PHE A 247 13.60 15.87 -0.77
CA PHE A 247 12.15 15.75 -0.56
C PHE A 247 11.37 16.43 -1.69
N SER A 248 11.76 17.63 -2.08
CA SER A 248 11.13 18.38 -3.17
C SER A 248 11.32 17.68 -4.53
N GLY A 249 12.50 17.08 -4.76
CA GLY A 249 12.79 16.28 -5.95
C GLY A 249 11.87 15.06 -6.06
N VAL A 250 11.72 14.30 -4.97
CA VAL A 250 10.80 13.12 -4.95
C VAL A 250 9.34 13.56 -5.08
N GLN A 251 8.94 14.69 -4.47
CA GLN A 251 7.59 15.23 -4.64
C GLN A 251 7.34 15.67 -6.09
N SER A 252 8.34 16.26 -6.75
CA SER A 252 8.25 16.62 -8.17
C SER A 252 8.12 15.39 -9.06
N LEU A 253 8.87 14.31 -8.76
CA LEU A 253 8.68 13.02 -9.41
C LEU A 253 7.24 12.53 -9.24
N CYS A 254 6.72 12.43 -8.01
CA CYS A 254 5.33 12.01 -7.78
C CYS A 254 4.34 12.83 -8.62
N ARG A 255 4.54 14.15 -8.70
CA ARG A 255 3.69 15.01 -9.51
C ARG A 255 3.77 14.70 -11.01
N SER A 256 4.96 14.41 -11.53
CA SER A 256 5.16 14.05 -12.95
C SER A 256 4.55 12.69 -13.31
N LEU A 257 4.40 11.80 -12.33
CA LEU A 257 3.81 10.48 -12.52
C LEU A 257 2.28 10.50 -12.59
N CYS A 258 1.62 11.60 -12.19
CA CYS A 258 0.15 11.69 -12.23
C CYS A 258 -0.38 11.62 -13.67
N ALA A 259 -1.16 10.59 -13.96
CA ALA A 259 -1.83 10.44 -15.26
C ALA A 259 -3.21 11.08 -15.29
N ARG A 260 -3.86 11.20 -14.13
CA ARG A 260 -5.19 11.79 -13.97
C ARG A 260 -5.09 13.09 -13.18
N THR A 261 -6.09 13.96 -13.31
CA THR A 261 -6.23 15.11 -12.42
C THR A 261 -6.41 14.61 -10.99
N SER A 262 -5.56 15.11 -10.09
CA SER A 262 -5.66 14.75 -8.67
C SER A 262 -6.98 15.28 -8.08
N ARG A 263 -7.52 14.55 -7.13
CA ARG A 263 -8.73 14.95 -6.40
C ARG A 263 -8.45 16.23 -5.60
N PRO A 264 -9.47 17.07 -5.33
CA PRO A 264 -9.30 18.26 -4.51
C PRO A 264 -8.77 17.91 -3.11
N ILE A 265 -7.76 18.65 -2.67
CA ILE A 265 -7.20 18.49 -1.33
C ILE A 265 -8.12 19.24 -0.36
N VAL A 266 -8.69 18.51 0.58
CA VAL A 266 -9.50 19.06 1.67
C VAL A 266 -8.94 18.58 3.01
N PRO A 267 -9.06 19.36 4.09
CA PRO A 267 -8.68 18.88 5.41
C PRO A 267 -9.49 17.64 5.80
N ILE A 268 -8.80 16.55 6.13
CA ILE A 268 -9.40 15.30 6.60
C ILE A 268 -8.95 15.07 8.02
N TYR A 269 -9.86 15.13 8.96
CA TYR A 269 -9.58 14.91 10.39
C TYR A 269 -10.83 14.40 11.12
N GLY A 270 -10.63 13.79 12.27
CA GLY A 270 -11.74 13.31 13.09
C GLY A 270 -11.45 12.07 13.90
N ALA A 271 -12.45 11.23 14.08
CA ALA A 271 -12.38 9.99 14.86
C ALA A 271 -12.51 8.74 13.97
N ASN A 272 -11.82 7.67 14.39
CA ASN A 272 -12.01 6.31 13.94
C ASN A 272 -11.90 5.38 15.15
N ASP A 273 -12.79 4.41 15.31
CA ASP A 273 -12.93 3.61 16.52
C ASP A 273 -12.01 2.38 16.60
N TRP A 274 -11.21 2.10 15.55
CA TRP A 274 -10.49 0.82 15.43
C TRP A 274 -9.49 0.56 16.57
N CYS A 275 -8.55 1.48 16.81
CA CYS A 275 -7.39 1.21 17.68
C CYS A 275 -7.71 1.07 19.17
N TYR A 276 -8.91 1.41 19.63
CA TYR A 276 -9.33 1.11 21.00
C TYR A 276 -10.37 -0.02 21.06
N SER A 277 -11.25 -0.13 20.06
CA SER A 277 -12.38 -1.06 20.08
C SER A 277 -12.09 -2.40 19.40
N TYR A 278 -11.31 -2.39 18.34
CA TYR A 278 -10.98 -3.57 17.52
C TYR A 278 -12.23 -4.36 17.09
N GLY A 279 -13.21 -3.66 16.52
CA GLY A 279 -14.46 -4.24 16.02
C GLY A 279 -15.51 -4.53 17.10
N ARG A 280 -15.33 -4.00 18.33
CA ARG A 280 -16.28 -4.20 19.44
C ARG A 280 -17.15 -2.97 19.72
N SER A 281 -17.08 -1.95 18.88
CA SER A 281 -17.90 -0.76 18.99
C SER A 281 -19.40 -1.06 18.86
N THR A 282 -20.19 -0.11 19.31
CA THR A 282 -21.64 -0.08 19.20
C THR A 282 -22.08 1.28 18.65
N ALA A 283 -23.28 1.37 18.12
CA ALA A 283 -23.84 2.66 17.68
C ALA A 283 -23.79 3.74 18.77
N GLU A 284 -24.04 3.36 20.03
CA GLU A 284 -23.95 4.25 21.17
C GLU A 284 -22.52 4.77 21.40
N SER A 285 -21.51 3.86 21.34
CA SER A 285 -20.11 4.26 21.49
C SER A 285 -19.66 5.20 20.37
N ILE A 286 -20.08 4.95 19.13
CA ILE A 286 -19.80 5.83 17.98
C ILE A 286 -20.38 7.23 18.19
N LEU A 287 -21.64 7.34 18.62
CA LEU A 287 -22.26 8.64 18.86
C LEU A 287 -21.60 9.41 20.01
N ARG A 288 -21.20 8.74 21.08
CA ARG A 288 -20.44 9.32 22.19
C ARG A 288 -19.07 9.83 21.73
N ASP A 289 -18.32 9.04 20.96
CA ASP A 289 -17.00 9.40 20.42
C ASP A 289 -17.12 10.55 19.40
N THR A 290 -18.23 10.61 18.67
CA THR A 290 -18.57 11.73 17.79
C THR A 290 -18.76 13.02 18.61
N GLU A 291 -19.54 12.98 19.68
CA GLU A 291 -19.76 14.13 20.58
C GLU A 291 -18.44 14.61 21.19
N PHE A 292 -17.60 13.69 21.66
CA PHE A 292 -16.28 13.99 22.21
C PHE A 292 -15.40 14.71 21.18
N THR A 293 -15.27 14.16 19.98
CA THR A 293 -14.44 14.73 18.91
C THR A 293 -14.93 16.09 18.45
N VAL A 294 -16.23 16.24 18.26
CA VAL A 294 -16.84 17.54 17.88
C VAL A 294 -16.66 18.57 18.99
N GLY A 295 -16.76 18.17 20.26
CA GLY A 295 -16.54 19.05 21.42
C GLY A 295 -15.10 19.60 21.52
N LEU A 296 -14.13 18.91 20.92
CA LEU A 296 -12.73 19.35 20.84
C LEU A 296 -12.39 20.06 19.53
N SER A 297 -13.21 19.92 18.50
CA SER A 297 -13.00 20.51 17.19
C SER A 297 -13.37 21.98 17.13
N PRO A 298 -12.78 22.80 16.23
CA PRO A 298 -13.18 24.17 16.02
C PRO A 298 -14.66 24.31 15.63
N ARG A 299 -15.34 25.34 16.13
CA ARG A 299 -16.77 25.56 15.85
C ARG A 299 -17.05 26.04 14.42
N GLY A 300 -16.08 26.60 13.74
CA GLY A 300 -16.15 27.06 12.35
C GLY A 300 -15.25 26.23 11.45
N GLY A 301 -15.46 26.27 10.13
CA GLY A 301 -14.63 25.57 9.17
C GLY A 301 -15.13 24.15 8.81
N VAL A 302 -14.21 23.30 8.40
CA VAL A 302 -14.50 21.91 7.98
C VAL A 302 -14.95 21.09 9.18
N ARG A 303 -16.04 20.32 9.03
CA ARG A 303 -16.54 19.43 10.09
C ARG A 303 -15.64 18.17 10.19
N PRO A 304 -15.39 17.66 11.42
CA PRO A 304 -14.64 16.41 11.60
C PRO A 304 -15.42 15.21 11.04
N TYR A 305 -14.69 14.18 10.65
CA TYR A 305 -15.27 12.86 10.34
C TYR A 305 -15.46 12.03 11.61
N SER A 306 -16.48 11.18 11.59
CA SER A 306 -16.66 10.07 12.53
C SER A 306 -16.76 8.81 11.69
N VAL A 307 -15.67 8.04 11.66
CA VAL A 307 -15.51 6.86 10.81
C VAL A 307 -15.74 5.60 11.63
N ILE A 308 -16.74 4.84 11.26
CA ILE A 308 -17.03 3.51 11.82
C ILE A 308 -16.13 2.51 11.09
N ASP A 309 -15.27 1.82 11.83
CA ASP A 309 -14.40 0.76 11.28
C ASP A 309 -15.11 -0.61 11.25
N GLY A 310 -14.44 -1.68 10.80
CA GLY A 310 -15.00 -3.01 10.65
C GLY A 310 -15.60 -3.59 11.94
N GLY A 311 -16.63 -4.40 11.78
CA GLY A 311 -17.39 -5.04 12.87
C GLY A 311 -18.88 -4.67 12.90
N TRP A 312 -19.30 -3.64 12.16
CA TRP A 312 -20.71 -3.26 12.02
C TRP A 312 -21.49 -4.30 11.17
N GLU A 313 -20.84 -5.02 10.28
CA GLU A 313 -21.41 -6.05 9.42
C GLU A 313 -21.96 -7.25 10.21
N ASN A 314 -21.53 -7.40 11.46
CA ASN A 314 -22.04 -8.45 12.35
C ASN A 314 -23.51 -8.24 12.78
N GLY A 315 -24.07 -7.06 12.45
CA GLY A 315 -25.49 -6.76 12.64
C GLY A 315 -25.91 -6.53 14.10
N THR A 316 -27.24 -6.62 14.30
CA THR A 316 -27.90 -6.40 15.59
C THR A 316 -27.45 -7.38 16.69
N PRO A 317 -27.57 -7.02 17.98
CA PRO A 317 -28.23 -5.78 18.49
C PRO A 317 -27.31 -4.56 18.57
N ARG A 318 -26.03 -4.66 18.29
CA ARG A 318 -25.07 -3.54 18.43
C ARG A 318 -25.23 -2.47 17.36
N TRP A 319 -25.72 -2.86 16.20
CA TRP A 319 -25.81 -2.04 15.01
C TRP A 319 -27.26 -1.96 14.54
N PRO A 320 -27.98 -0.87 14.85
CA PRO A 320 -29.30 -0.59 14.32
C PRO A 320 -29.23 -0.23 12.82
N ASP A 321 -30.28 0.40 12.31
CA ASP A 321 -30.27 0.96 10.95
C ASP A 321 -29.08 1.92 10.76
N MET A 322 -28.22 1.61 9.77
CA MET A 322 -26.99 2.36 9.52
C MET A 322 -27.26 3.76 8.96
N GLY A 323 -28.41 3.98 8.31
CA GLY A 323 -28.85 5.31 7.87
C GLY A 323 -29.24 6.19 9.07
N VAL A 324 -29.97 5.64 10.03
CA VAL A 324 -30.28 6.35 11.29
C VAL A 324 -29.00 6.72 12.05
N LEU A 325 -28.00 5.84 12.06
CA LEU A 325 -26.71 6.13 12.68
C LEU A 325 -25.96 7.24 11.95
N ALA A 326 -25.93 7.22 10.62
CA ALA A 326 -25.34 8.28 9.81
C ALA A 326 -26.00 9.64 10.09
N ASP A 327 -27.32 9.68 10.18
CA ASP A 327 -28.06 10.89 10.54
C ASP A 327 -27.76 11.35 11.97
N GLY A 328 -27.63 10.42 12.92
CA GLY A 328 -27.22 10.71 14.29
C GLY A 328 -25.84 11.37 14.39
N ILE A 329 -24.88 10.94 13.54
CA ILE A 329 -23.56 11.56 13.41
C ILE A 329 -23.67 12.97 12.83
N LYS A 330 -24.48 13.17 11.76
CA LYS A 330 -24.70 14.49 11.13
C LYS A 330 -25.36 15.49 12.10
N GLN A 331 -26.35 15.04 12.86
CA GLN A 331 -27.01 15.86 13.90
C GLN A 331 -26.02 16.38 14.95
N ARG A 332 -24.96 15.62 15.22
CA ARG A 332 -23.83 16.00 16.09
C ARG A 332 -22.78 16.86 15.40
N ARG A 333 -23.06 17.32 14.17
CA ARG A 333 -22.17 18.19 13.38
C ARG A 333 -20.85 17.50 12.94
N ALA A 334 -20.81 16.19 12.86
CA ALA A 334 -19.74 15.43 12.20
C ALA A 334 -20.16 14.96 10.80
N ARG A 335 -19.21 14.43 10.05
CA ARG A 335 -19.40 13.80 8.75
C ARG A 335 -19.29 12.28 8.94
N PRO A 336 -20.30 11.48 8.60
CA PRO A 336 -20.25 10.04 8.80
C PRO A 336 -19.32 9.37 7.78
N GLY A 337 -18.45 8.48 8.25
CA GLY A 337 -17.63 7.60 7.44
C GLY A 337 -17.88 6.13 7.77
N LEU A 338 -17.72 5.25 6.80
CA LEU A 338 -17.94 3.82 6.97
C LEU A 338 -16.82 3.00 6.32
N TRP A 339 -16.29 2.04 7.06
CA TRP A 339 -15.42 1.00 6.53
C TRP A 339 -16.25 -0.04 5.77
N VAL A 340 -15.75 -0.48 4.62
CA VAL A 340 -16.37 -1.52 3.80
C VAL A 340 -15.31 -2.45 3.19
N ARG A 341 -15.69 -3.71 2.97
CA ARG A 341 -14.93 -4.68 2.16
C ARG A 341 -15.71 -4.94 0.87
N PRO A 342 -15.39 -4.25 -0.24
CA PRO A 342 -16.22 -4.23 -1.43
C PRO A 342 -16.41 -5.60 -2.09
N LEU A 343 -15.32 -6.38 -2.14
CA LEU A 343 -15.32 -7.69 -2.81
C LEU A 343 -15.92 -8.81 -1.95
N GLU A 344 -16.14 -8.62 -0.65
CA GLU A 344 -16.70 -9.65 0.22
C GLU A 344 -18.07 -10.13 -0.26
N ALA A 345 -18.19 -11.43 -0.45
CA ALA A 345 -19.41 -12.10 -0.89
C ALA A 345 -20.06 -12.90 0.24
N ALA A 346 -21.39 -12.96 0.23
CA ALA A 346 -22.15 -13.72 1.21
C ALA A 346 -21.96 -15.25 1.04
N ILE A 347 -22.12 -15.99 2.13
CA ILE A 347 -22.16 -17.46 2.10
C ILE A 347 -23.34 -17.90 1.21
N GLY A 348 -23.08 -18.85 0.30
CA GLY A 348 -24.07 -19.32 -0.67
C GLY A 348 -24.04 -18.59 -2.02
N THR A 349 -23.18 -17.58 -2.19
CA THR A 349 -22.97 -16.94 -3.50
C THR A 349 -22.51 -17.99 -4.53
N PRO A 350 -23.09 -18.00 -5.74
CA PRO A 350 -22.69 -18.93 -6.80
C PRO A 350 -21.21 -18.85 -7.12
N ARG A 351 -20.55 -20.01 -7.28
CA ARG A 351 -19.11 -20.08 -7.58
C ARG A 351 -18.70 -19.36 -8.86
N SER A 352 -19.60 -19.24 -9.83
CA SER A 352 -19.37 -18.48 -11.09
C SER A 352 -19.16 -16.99 -10.88
N LEU A 353 -19.54 -16.44 -9.74
CA LEU A 353 -19.37 -15.03 -9.38
C LEU A 353 -18.13 -14.77 -8.50
N LEU A 354 -17.45 -15.85 -8.07
CA LEU A 354 -16.39 -15.76 -7.06
C LEU A 354 -15.00 -15.94 -7.66
N LEU A 355 -14.07 -15.23 -7.06
CA LEU A 355 -12.64 -15.45 -7.27
C LEU A 355 -12.23 -16.87 -6.84
N PRO A 356 -11.32 -17.53 -7.58
CA PRO A 356 -10.84 -18.86 -7.22
C PRO A 356 -10.09 -18.87 -5.87
N ASP A 357 -10.43 -19.84 -5.00
CA ASP A 357 -9.73 -20.04 -3.71
C ASP A 357 -8.23 -20.35 -3.91
N ALA A 358 -7.87 -20.87 -5.09
CA ALA A 358 -6.49 -21.15 -5.47
C ALA A 358 -5.55 -19.95 -5.37
N ARG A 359 -6.08 -18.72 -5.37
CA ARG A 359 -5.29 -17.49 -5.16
C ARG A 359 -4.58 -17.42 -3.80
N PHE A 360 -5.04 -18.22 -2.83
CA PHE A 360 -4.42 -18.33 -1.50
C PHE A 360 -3.45 -19.51 -1.38
N GLY A 361 -3.22 -20.27 -2.45
CA GLY A 361 -2.38 -21.47 -2.42
C GLY A 361 -2.96 -22.59 -1.56
N GLN A 362 -2.08 -23.35 -0.91
CA GLN A 362 -2.46 -24.48 -0.04
C GLN A 362 -2.98 -24.05 1.34
N ALA A 363 -3.15 -22.78 1.60
CA ALA A 363 -3.68 -22.30 2.88
C ALA A 363 -5.20 -22.54 2.99
N VAL A 364 -5.57 -23.81 3.10
CA VAL A 364 -6.96 -24.33 3.13
C VAL A 364 -7.84 -23.68 4.23
N ALA A 365 -7.23 -23.11 5.27
CA ALA A 365 -7.97 -22.45 6.35
C ALA A 365 -8.69 -21.14 5.91
N ARG A 366 -8.39 -20.64 4.72
CA ARG A 366 -8.94 -19.38 4.18
C ARG A 366 -10.14 -19.60 3.23
N ALA A 367 -10.56 -20.82 3.01
CA ALA A 367 -11.66 -21.19 2.10
C ALA A 367 -13.05 -20.60 2.47
N GLN A 368 -13.15 -19.80 3.53
CA GLN A 368 -14.38 -19.10 3.94
C GLN A 368 -14.37 -17.61 3.55
N GLU A 369 -13.28 -17.09 2.98
CA GLU A 369 -13.20 -15.72 2.53
C GLU A 369 -13.64 -15.62 1.07
N LEU A 370 -14.97 -15.62 0.89
CA LEU A 370 -15.58 -15.50 -0.42
C LEU A 370 -15.44 -14.06 -0.93
N ALA A 371 -14.91 -13.89 -2.13
CA ALA A 371 -14.81 -12.58 -2.77
C ALA A 371 -15.34 -12.66 -4.21
N TYR A 372 -16.08 -11.64 -4.61
CA TYR A 372 -16.57 -11.48 -5.98
C TYR A 372 -15.42 -11.33 -6.97
N ASP A 373 -15.53 -11.99 -8.13
CA ASP A 373 -14.65 -11.74 -9.27
C ASP A 373 -15.11 -10.46 -9.99
N PRO A 374 -14.34 -9.35 -9.91
CA PRO A 374 -14.75 -8.08 -10.50
C PRO A 374 -14.71 -8.07 -12.03
N THR A 375 -14.28 -9.17 -12.68
CA THR A 375 -14.35 -9.33 -14.14
C THR A 375 -15.66 -9.94 -14.61
N VAL A 376 -16.53 -10.38 -13.68
CA VAL A 376 -17.86 -10.95 -13.98
C VAL A 376 -18.92 -9.84 -13.85
N PRO A 377 -19.68 -9.52 -14.91
CA PRO A 377 -20.65 -8.42 -14.87
C PRO A 377 -21.69 -8.51 -13.75
N GLU A 378 -22.19 -9.72 -13.46
CA GLU A 378 -23.15 -9.94 -12.37
C GLU A 378 -22.50 -9.71 -10.99
N ALA A 379 -21.24 -10.07 -10.81
CA ALA A 379 -20.48 -9.78 -9.60
C ALA A 379 -20.24 -8.26 -9.43
N GLN A 380 -19.92 -7.55 -10.52
CA GLN A 380 -19.83 -6.08 -10.50
C GLN A 380 -21.16 -5.45 -10.06
N GLN A 381 -22.29 -5.98 -10.52
CA GLN A 381 -23.59 -5.47 -10.10
C GLN A 381 -23.82 -5.65 -8.59
N LYS A 382 -23.40 -6.78 -8.01
CA LYS A 382 -23.47 -6.99 -6.55
C LYS A 382 -22.61 -6.02 -5.76
N ILE A 383 -21.40 -5.74 -6.26
CA ILE A 383 -20.50 -4.73 -5.67
C ILE A 383 -21.14 -3.34 -5.73
N ARG A 384 -21.74 -2.96 -6.87
CA ARG A 384 -22.46 -1.67 -7.03
C ARG A 384 -23.65 -1.58 -6.05
N GLU A 385 -24.47 -2.61 -5.95
CA GLU A 385 -25.62 -2.65 -5.03
C GLU A 385 -25.20 -2.39 -3.58
N LYS A 386 -24.13 -3.06 -3.11
CA LYS A 386 -23.57 -2.86 -1.76
C LYS A 386 -23.10 -1.41 -1.55
N LEU A 387 -22.41 -0.83 -2.51
CA LEU A 387 -21.88 0.53 -2.40
C LEU A 387 -22.96 1.60 -2.54
N HIS A 388 -23.95 1.41 -3.41
CA HIS A 388 -25.13 2.27 -3.52
C HIS A 388 -25.92 2.28 -2.22
N GLN A 389 -26.03 1.13 -1.53
CA GLN A 389 -26.68 1.04 -0.23
C GLN A 389 -25.94 1.89 0.81
N VAL A 390 -24.60 1.83 0.87
CA VAL A 390 -23.78 2.64 1.78
C VAL A 390 -23.93 4.14 1.48
N ALA A 391 -23.89 4.53 0.21
CA ALA A 391 -24.13 5.91 -0.20
C ALA A 391 -25.57 6.36 0.13
N GLY A 392 -26.55 5.48 -0.10
CA GLY A 392 -27.97 5.70 0.20
C GLY A 392 -28.25 5.89 1.70
N TRP A 393 -27.46 5.30 2.59
CA TRP A 393 -27.50 5.59 4.03
C TRP A 393 -26.96 6.98 4.40
N GLY A 394 -26.34 7.69 3.45
CA GLY A 394 -25.88 9.05 3.62
C GLY A 394 -24.48 9.18 4.24
N TYR A 395 -23.64 8.15 4.15
CA TYR A 395 -22.23 8.25 4.51
C TYR A 395 -21.48 9.17 3.53
N GLU A 396 -20.61 10.01 4.08
CA GLU A 396 -19.83 11.02 3.35
C GLU A 396 -18.36 10.59 3.14
N MET A 397 -17.95 9.47 3.71
CA MET A 397 -16.66 8.80 3.47
C MET A 397 -16.85 7.29 3.43
N VAL A 398 -16.19 6.66 2.46
CA VAL A 398 -16.04 5.21 2.36
C VAL A 398 -14.57 4.85 2.49
N LYS A 399 -14.21 4.15 3.57
CA LYS A 399 -12.89 3.52 3.76
C LYS A 399 -12.99 2.10 3.23
N HIS A 400 -12.57 1.86 1.98
CA HIS A 400 -12.60 0.52 1.41
C HIS A 400 -11.30 -0.23 1.65
N ASP A 401 -11.43 -1.46 2.08
CA ASP A 401 -10.32 -2.30 2.52
C ASP A 401 -10.31 -3.65 1.82
N PHE A 402 -9.22 -4.40 1.96
CA PHE A 402 -9.01 -5.75 1.47
C PHE A 402 -9.01 -5.93 -0.05
N SER A 403 -9.13 -4.88 -0.86
CA SER A 403 -9.25 -5.03 -2.31
C SER A 403 -8.02 -5.69 -2.94
N THR A 404 -6.81 -5.39 -2.47
CA THR A 404 -5.59 -6.05 -2.96
C THR A 404 -5.54 -7.52 -2.53
N TYR A 405 -5.77 -7.78 -1.25
CA TYR A 405 -5.76 -9.13 -0.70
C TYR A 405 -6.84 -10.02 -1.31
N ASP A 406 -8.07 -9.51 -1.38
CA ASP A 406 -9.18 -10.26 -1.95
C ASP A 406 -8.94 -10.63 -3.41
N LEU A 407 -8.38 -9.69 -4.20
CA LEU A 407 -8.13 -9.92 -5.61
C LEU A 407 -6.89 -10.81 -5.85
N LEU A 408 -5.78 -10.55 -5.14
CA LEU A 408 -4.48 -11.17 -5.45
C LEU A 408 -4.10 -12.33 -4.52
N GLY A 409 -4.80 -12.50 -3.39
CA GLY A 409 -4.51 -13.54 -2.39
C GLY A 409 -3.28 -13.26 -1.53
N GLN A 410 -2.59 -12.14 -1.76
CA GLN A 410 -1.37 -11.72 -1.07
C GLN A 410 -1.42 -10.22 -0.73
N TRP A 411 -0.66 -9.83 0.26
CA TRP A 411 -0.42 -8.44 0.63
C TRP A 411 0.98 -8.26 1.24
N GLY A 412 1.45 -7.02 1.34
CA GLY A 412 2.70 -6.68 2.03
C GLY A 412 3.90 -7.44 1.53
N PHE A 413 4.66 -8.01 2.45
CA PHE A 413 5.89 -8.75 2.15
C PHE A 413 5.66 -10.03 1.33
N GLU A 414 4.45 -10.60 1.40
CA GLU A 414 4.11 -11.79 0.60
C GLU A 414 4.15 -11.49 -0.90
N MET A 415 3.88 -10.23 -1.29
CA MET A 415 3.84 -9.84 -2.70
C MET A 415 5.23 -9.92 -3.37
N GLY A 416 6.30 -9.53 -2.70
CA GLY A 416 7.66 -9.61 -3.23
C GLY A 416 7.78 -9.21 -4.72
N PRO A 417 8.50 -9.98 -5.55
CA PRO A 417 8.53 -9.76 -6.99
C PRO A 417 7.28 -10.30 -7.72
N MET A 418 6.42 -11.07 -7.02
CA MET A 418 5.21 -11.69 -7.55
C MET A 418 4.00 -11.31 -6.70
N PRO A 419 3.21 -10.31 -7.10
CA PRO A 419 2.07 -9.81 -6.33
C PRO A 419 0.96 -10.84 -6.06
N THR A 420 0.96 -11.97 -6.76
CA THR A 420 0.06 -13.10 -6.55
C THR A 420 0.78 -14.42 -6.86
N ILE A 421 0.28 -15.52 -6.32
CA ILE A 421 0.82 -16.85 -6.62
C ILE A 421 0.33 -17.36 -7.99
N PRO A 422 1.10 -18.22 -8.68
CA PRO A 422 0.70 -18.78 -9.98
C PRO A 422 -0.37 -19.88 -9.86
N GLY A 423 -1.03 -20.19 -10.98
CA GLY A 423 -1.89 -21.36 -11.13
C GLY A 423 -3.40 -21.09 -11.03
N TRP A 424 -3.83 -19.85 -11.06
CA TRP A 424 -5.24 -19.45 -11.10
C TRP A 424 -5.45 -18.29 -12.08
N ALA A 425 -6.69 -17.99 -12.44
CA ALA A 425 -7.01 -16.89 -13.34
C ALA A 425 -8.36 -16.26 -12.98
N LEU A 426 -8.54 -15.02 -13.38
CA LEU A 426 -9.83 -14.34 -13.39
C LEU A 426 -10.73 -14.90 -14.50
N ASN A 427 -12.02 -14.62 -14.44
CA ASN A 427 -12.97 -15.07 -15.46
C ASN A 427 -12.66 -14.44 -16.84
N ASP A 428 -12.45 -13.13 -16.91
CA ASP A 428 -11.97 -12.48 -18.15
C ASP A 428 -10.44 -12.56 -18.24
N ARG A 429 -9.94 -13.45 -19.09
CA ARG A 429 -8.52 -13.72 -19.32
C ARG A 429 -7.81 -12.64 -20.13
N SER A 430 -8.52 -11.67 -20.69
CA SER A 430 -7.96 -10.63 -21.55
C SER A 430 -7.43 -9.41 -20.79
N ARG A 431 -7.68 -9.31 -19.47
CA ARG A 431 -7.32 -8.17 -18.62
C ARG A 431 -6.14 -8.51 -17.72
N THR A 432 -5.23 -7.56 -17.55
CA THR A 432 -4.18 -7.68 -16.53
C THR A 432 -4.72 -7.40 -15.13
N ASN A 433 -4.01 -7.85 -14.10
CA ASN A 433 -4.36 -7.53 -12.70
C ASN A 433 -4.40 -6.01 -12.45
N ALA A 434 -3.51 -5.25 -13.08
CA ALA A 434 -3.50 -3.78 -12.96
C ALA A 434 -4.76 -3.14 -13.59
N GLU A 435 -5.18 -3.62 -14.76
CA GLU A 435 -6.42 -3.15 -15.40
C GLU A 435 -7.64 -3.45 -14.53
N VAL A 436 -7.72 -4.67 -13.99
CA VAL A 436 -8.83 -5.08 -13.11
C VAL A 436 -8.88 -4.25 -11.82
N LEU A 437 -7.73 -3.93 -11.22
CA LEU A 437 -7.67 -3.05 -10.05
C LEU A 437 -8.20 -1.64 -10.37
N VAL A 438 -7.77 -1.04 -11.48
CA VAL A 438 -8.24 0.30 -11.90
C VAL A 438 -9.75 0.28 -12.19
N GLU A 439 -10.24 -0.75 -12.87
CA GLU A 439 -11.67 -0.91 -13.16
C GLU A 439 -12.49 -1.06 -11.87
N LEU A 440 -12.00 -1.86 -10.90
CA LEU A 440 -12.63 -1.98 -9.58
C LEU A 440 -12.67 -0.64 -8.83
N TYR A 441 -11.55 0.10 -8.81
CA TYR A 441 -11.48 1.39 -8.12
C TYR A 441 -12.41 2.42 -8.76
N THR A 442 -12.50 2.42 -10.09
CA THR A 442 -13.44 3.26 -10.83
C THR A 442 -14.89 2.88 -10.53
N LEU A 443 -15.20 1.58 -10.50
CA LEU A 443 -16.52 1.07 -10.12
C LEU A 443 -16.91 1.53 -8.71
N ILE A 444 -15.97 1.47 -7.75
CA ILE A 444 -16.21 1.93 -6.37
C ILE A 444 -16.52 3.43 -6.36
N ARG A 445 -15.68 4.25 -7.03
CA ARG A 445 -15.89 5.70 -7.14
C ARG A 445 -17.25 6.06 -7.73
N GLU A 446 -17.58 5.46 -8.88
CA GLU A 446 -18.84 5.69 -9.57
C GLU A 446 -20.06 5.31 -8.70
N SER A 447 -19.94 4.21 -7.95
CA SER A 447 -21.03 3.70 -7.12
C SER A 447 -21.32 4.58 -5.90
N VAL A 448 -20.29 5.16 -5.28
CA VAL A 448 -20.50 6.05 -4.12
C VAL A 448 -20.73 7.49 -4.52
N GLY A 449 -20.33 7.89 -5.74
CA GLY A 449 -20.49 9.24 -6.28
C GLY A 449 -19.35 10.20 -5.92
N GLU A 450 -19.30 11.34 -6.61
CA GLU A 450 -18.18 12.29 -6.57
C GLU A 450 -18.08 13.06 -5.23
N ALA A 451 -19.17 13.19 -4.50
CA ALA A 451 -19.23 13.95 -3.24
C ALA A 451 -18.73 13.15 -2.03
N VAL A 452 -18.64 11.82 -2.16
CA VAL A 452 -18.19 10.93 -1.09
C VAL A 452 -16.67 10.81 -1.14
N ILE A 453 -16.01 10.99 -0.02
CA ILE A 453 -14.56 10.74 0.12
C ILE A 453 -14.30 9.23 0.01
N VAL A 454 -13.41 8.83 -0.88
CA VAL A 454 -12.94 7.44 -1.00
C VAL A 454 -11.55 7.33 -0.40
N ASN A 455 -11.45 6.55 0.68
CA ASN A 455 -10.18 6.20 1.33
C ASN A 455 -9.79 4.76 0.96
N GLY A 456 -8.71 4.59 0.20
CA GLY A 456 -8.14 3.28 -0.07
C GLY A 456 -7.32 2.79 1.11
N CYS A 457 -7.68 1.65 1.72
CA CYS A 457 -6.96 1.08 2.86
C CYS A 457 -5.96 0.00 2.42
N ASN A 458 -6.39 -1.23 2.13
CA ASN A 458 -5.53 -2.26 1.51
C ASN A 458 -5.71 -2.20 -0.01
N THR A 459 -5.04 -1.23 -0.63
CA THR A 459 -5.18 -0.89 -2.05
C THR A 459 -3.84 -0.54 -2.67
N VAL A 460 -3.71 -0.75 -3.97
CA VAL A 460 -2.59 -0.30 -4.76
C VAL A 460 -2.76 1.20 -5.06
N GLY A 461 -2.27 2.05 -4.15
CA GLY A 461 -2.50 3.50 -4.20
C GLY A 461 -2.01 4.16 -5.48
N HIS A 462 -0.88 3.72 -6.04
CA HIS A 462 -0.35 4.24 -7.30
C HIS A 462 -1.40 4.19 -8.44
N LEU A 463 -2.13 3.08 -8.55
CA LEU A 463 -3.21 2.93 -9.54
C LEU A 463 -4.49 3.68 -9.15
N GLY A 464 -4.62 4.04 -7.88
CA GLY A 464 -5.75 4.81 -7.33
C GLY A 464 -5.64 6.32 -7.50
N GLN A 465 -4.50 6.85 -8.02
CA GLN A 465 -4.29 8.27 -8.23
C GLN A 465 -5.39 8.88 -9.11
N GLY A 466 -5.99 9.99 -8.67
CA GLY A 466 -7.11 10.67 -9.32
C GLY A 466 -8.48 9.97 -9.13
N ILE A 467 -8.51 8.77 -8.54
CA ILE A 467 -9.74 8.04 -8.18
C ILE A 467 -9.99 8.17 -6.67
N PHE A 468 -8.96 7.97 -5.85
CA PHE A 468 -9.05 8.12 -4.40
C PHE A 468 -8.82 9.57 -3.96
N ASP A 469 -9.51 9.99 -2.91
CA ASP A 469 -9.24 11.23 -2.20
C ASP A 469 -8.16 11.02 -1.14
N LEU A 470 -8.17 9.83 -0.52
CA LEU A 470 -7.33 9.43 0.60
C LEU A 470 -6.68 8.06 0.32
N GLN A 471 -5.46 7.85 0.81
CA GLN A 471 -4.78 6.55 0.71
C GLN A 471 -3.95 6.26 1.96
N ARG A 472 -4.15 5.07 2.52
CA ARG A 472 -3.32 4.52 3.60
C ARG A 472 -1.87 4.33 3.15
N THR A 473 -0.94 4.89 3.91
CA THR A 473 0.51 4.77 3.64
C THR A 473 1.13 3.53 4.25
N GLY A 474 0.68 3.14 5.42
CA GLY A 474 1.18 1.99 6.18
C GLY A 474 0.10 0.99 6.55
N ASP A 475 0.51 -0.17 7.07
CA ASP A 475 -0.38 -1.10 7.74
C ASP A 475 -0.92 -0.47 9.04
N ASP A 476 -1.84 -1.15 9.73
CA ASP A 476 -2.52 -0.59 10.89
C ASP A 476 -1.52 -0.18 11.99
N THR A 477 -1.68 1.05 12.47
CA THR A 477 -1.09 1.51 13.73
C THR A 477 -1.75 0.76 14.91
N SER A 478 -1.31 1.00 16.12
CA SER A 478 -1.78 0.21 17.25
C SER A 478 -2.15 1.06 18.45
N GLY A 479 -3.31 0.76 19.03
CA GLY A 479 -3.65 1.22 20.38
C GLY A 479 -3.09 0.32 21.50
N ARG A 480 -2.19 -0.63 21.18
CA ARG A 480 -1.63 -1.60 22.15
C ARG A 480 -0.11 -1.56 22.23
N GLN A 481 0.55 -1.21 21.11
CA GLN A 481 2.00 -1.27 21.00
C GLN A 481 2.53 -0.07 20.25
N TRP A 482 3.38 0.71 20.91
CA TRP A 482 4.01 1.86 20.31
C TRP A 482 4.91 1.49 19.12
N GLU A 483 5.69 0.42 19.21
CA GLU A 483 6.61 0.02 18.15
C GLU A 483 5.90 -0.26 16.82
N ARG A 484 4.67 -0.77 16.87
CA ARG A 484 3.85 -0.92 15.67
C ARG A 484 3.49 0.44 15.09
N THR A 485 3.02 1.38 15.89
CA THR A 485 2.72 2.75 15.45
C THR A 485 3.97 3.46 14.92
N ARG A 486 5.12 3.31 15.57
CA ARG A 486 6.38 3.87 15.09
C ARG A 486 6.75 3.38 13.69
N ARG A 487 6.58 2.09 13.41
CA ARG A 487 6.89 1.49 12.10
C ARG A 487 5.79 1.73 11.07
N MET A 488 4.54 1.48 11.41
CA MET A 488 3.42 1.58 10.46
C MET A 488 2.95 3.02 10.26
N GLY A 489 3.09 3.88 11.26
CA GLY A 489 2.74 5.29 11.21
C GLY A 489 3.93 6.19 10.84
N VAL A 490 4.92 6.32 11.74
CA VAL A 490 6.00 7.31 11.57
C VAL A 490 6.87 7.04 10.34
N ASN A 491 7.33 5.80 10.13
CA ASN A 491 8.13 5.44 8.96
C ASN A 491 7.36 5.74 7.68
N THR A 492 6.14 5.23 7.58
CA THR A 492 5.36 5.29 6.33
C THR A 492 4.88 6.71 6.03
N LEU A 493 4.52 7.50 7.05
CA LEU A 493 4.26 8.92 6.88
C LEU A 493 5.48 9.63 6.28
N ALA A 494 6.64 9.51 6.92
CA ALA A 494 7.83 10.25 6.54
C ALA A 494 8.29 9.91 5.12
N LEU A 495 8.31 8.63 4.75
CA LEU A 495 8.87 8.17 3.48
C LEU A 495 7.88 8.24 2.31
N ARG A 496 6.56 8.33 2.58
CA ARG A 496 5.51 8.53 1.57
C ARG A 496 4.89 9.92 1.57
N LEU A 497 5.32 10.81 2.46
CA LEU A 497 4.82 12.19 2.49
C LEU A 497 4.99 12.95 1.16
N PRO A 498 6.00 12.69 0.29
CA PRO A 498 6.03 13.27 -1.05
C PRO A 498 4.80 12.99 -1.91
N GLN A 499 4.03 11.92 -1.63
CA GLN A 499 2.76 11.60 -2.30
C GLN A 499 1.61 12.51 -1.83
N ASN A 500 1.74 13.16 -0.65
CA ASN A 500 0.70 14.02 -0.10
C ASN A 500 0.48 15.25 -0.98
N GLY A 501 -0.76 15.45 -1.39
CA GLY A 501 -1.13 16.57 -2.27
C GLY A 501 -0.62 16.44 -3.71
N THR A 502 -0.05 15.29 -4.07
CA THR A 502 0.29 14.94 -5.46
C THR A 502 -0.62 13.83 -5.97
N PHE A 503 -0.55 12.66 -5.41
CA PHE A 503 -1.44 11.54 -5.77
C PHE A 503 -2.81 11.66 -5.09
N PHE A 504 -2.83 11.92 -3.80
CA PHE A 504 -4.00 11.98 -2.90
C PHE A 504 -3.60 12.69 -1.60
N VAL A 505 -4.50 12.78 -0.63
CA VAL A 505 -4.15 13.05 0.77
C VAL A 505 -3.66 11.73 1.38
N VAL A 506 -2.47 11.70 1.99
CA VAL A 506 -1.97 10.48 2.65
C VAL A 506 -2.70 10.24 3.97
N ASP A 507 -3.01 8.99 4.26
CA ASP A 507 -3.61 8.52 5.49
C ASP A 507 -2.60 7.62 6.24
N PRO A 508 -1.88 8.13 7.24
CA PRO A 508 -0.93 7.33 8.02
C PRO A 508 -1.60 6.56 9.16
N ASP A 509 -2.90 6.36 9.07
CA ASP A 509 -3.75 5.73 10.06
C ASP A 509 -4.01 6.60 11.30
N VAL A 510 -4.42 6.01 12.40
CA VAL A 510 -4.97 6.69 13.56
C VAL A 510 -3.98 6.82 14.72
N VAL A 511 -4.18 7.84 15.54
CA VAL A 511 -3.53 7.94 16.85
C VAL A 511 -4.35 7.15 17.87
N GLY A 512 -3.88 5.97 18.26
CA GLY A 512 -4.58 5.09 19.20
C GLY A 512 -4.32 5.47 20.66
N ILE A 513 -5.19 6.31 21.24
CA ILE A 513 -5.04 6.78 22.64
C ILE A 513 -5.68 5.79 23.60
N THR A 514 -4.85 4.95 24.22
CA THR A 514 -5.24 3.90 25.15
C THR A 514 -4.27 3.86 26.34
N GLU A 515 -4.56 3.06 27.35
CA GLU A 515 -3.67 2.84 28.49
C GLU A 515 -2.40 2.05 28.13
N ALA A 516 -2.46 1.24 27.06
CA ALA A 516 -1.35 0.38 26.66
C ALA A 516 -0.22 1.12 25.93
N VAL A 517 -0.51 2.28 25.33
CA VAL A 517 0.49 3.08 24.62
C VAL A 517 0.83 4.32 25.45
N PRO A 518 2.11 4.49 25.86
CA PRO A 518 2.51 5.65 26.65
C PRO A 518 2.17 6.98 25.98
N TRP A 519 1.47 7.86 26.69
CA TRP A 519 1.01 9.14 26.18
C TRP A 519 2.13 10.02 25.60
N LYS A 520 3.33 9.98 26.19
CA LYS A 520 4.49 10.72 25.68
C LYS A 520 4.80 10.45 24.20
N PHE A 521 4.51 9.25 23.69
CA PHE A 521 4.70 8.89 22.30
C PHE A 521 3.49 9.30 21.44
N ASN A 522 2.27 8.97 21.90
CA ASN A 522 1.05 9.37 21.19
C ASN A 522 0.92 10.89 21.05
N ARG A 523 1.35 11.67 22.04
CA ARG A 523 1.35 13.13 21.95
C ARG A 523 2.24 13.64 20.81
N GLN A 524 3.44 13.07 20.67
CA GLN A 524 4.36 13.44 19.58
C GLN A 524 3.84 12.98 18.23
N TRP A 525 3.27 11.77 18.16
CA TRP A 525 2.64 11.25 16.95
C TRP A 525 1.46 12.13 16.50
N LEU A 526 0.60 12.51 17.42
CA LEU A 526 -0.52 13.42 17.16
C LEU A 526 -0.04 14.79 16.63
N ASP A 527 1.02 15.36 17.23
CA ASP A 527 1.55 16.67 16.83
C ASP A 527 2.16 16.63 15.43
N VAL A 528 3.03 15.64 15.11
CA VAL A 528 3.63 15.54 13.77
C VAL A 528 2.57 15.26 12.71
N LEU A 529 1.57 14.45 13.02
CA LEU A 529 0.49 14.12 12.11
C LEU A 529 -0.32 15.36 11.74
N ALA A 530 -0.77 16.12 12.73
CA ALA A 530 -1.53 17.35 12.51
C ALA A 530 -0.75 18.41 11.71
N ARG A 531 0.60 18.46 11.86
CA ARG A 531 1.48 19.43 11.16
C ARG A 531 1.88 18.99 9.77
N SER A 532 1.82 17.70 9.45
CA SER A 532 2.26 17.17 8.15
C SER A 532 1.33 17.48 6.99
N GLY A 533 0.09 17.91 7.27
CA GLY A 533 -0.97 18.07 6.26
C GLY A 533 -1.57 16.76 5.77
N ALA A 534 -1.20 15.62 6.39
CA ALA A 534 -1.83 14.33 6.19
C ALA A 534 -3.20 14.25 6.90
N ALA A 535 -3.97 13.21 6.63
CA ALA A 535 -5.19 12.95 7.38
C ALA A 535 -4.89 12.73 8.86
N THR A 536 -5.66 13.38 9.74
CA THR A 536 -5.45 13.33 11.19
C THR A 536 -6.64 12.68 11.88
N MET A 537 -6.54 11.37 12.08
CA MET A 537 -7.60 10.59 12.70
C MET A 537 -7.17 10.11 14.09
N VAL A 538 -8.09 10.13 15.05
CA VAL A 538 -7.85 9.69 16.42
C VAL A 538 -8.79 8.56 16.81
N SER A 539 -8.24 7.56 17.50
CA SER A 539 -8.99 6.49 18.15
C SER A 539 -8.94 6.74 19.66
N ALA A 540 -9.97 7.47 20.16
CA ALA A 540 -9.95 8.05 21.48
C ALA A 540 -10.64 7.13 22.51
N GLY A 541 -9.89 6.20 23.09
CA GLY A 541 -10.33 5.41 24.24
C GLY A 541 -10.51 6.25 25.52
N PRO A 542 -10.99 5.68 26.64
CA PRO A 542 -11.20 6.39 27.89
C PRO A 542 -10.03 7.28 28.37
N PRO A 543 -8.73 6.88 28.23
CA PRO A 543 -7.60 7.72 28.61
C PRO A 543 -7.50 9.06 27.87
N ALA A 544 -8.14 9.19 26.70
CA ALA A 544 -8.15 10.44 25.94
C ALA A 544 -8.88 11.59 26.66
N HIS A 545 -9.67 11.30 27.67
CA HIS A 545 -10.46 12.26 28.44
C HIS A 545 -9.65 12.97 29.54
N GLY A 546 -8.36 12.68 29.70
CA GLY A 546 -7.48 13.41 30.62
C GLY A 546 -7.27 14.87 30.18
N PRO A 547 -7.06 15.82 31.10
CA PRO A 547 -6.91 17.23 30.76
C PRO A 547 -5.79 17.52 29.76
N GLU A 548 -4.64 16.87 29.90
CA GLU A 548 -3.50 17.01 28.99
C GLU A 548 -3.83 16.46 27.59
N GLN A 549 -4.46 15.29 27.52
CA GLN A 549 -4.86 14.65 26.27
C GLN A 549 -5.90 15.51 25.54
N MET A 550 -6.90 16.00 26.24
CA MET A 550 -7.93 16.87 25.66
C MET A 550 -7.37 18.19 25.14
N ALA A 551 -6.37 18.76 25.83
CA ALA A 551 -5.69 19.98 25.36
C ALA A 551 -4.91 19.71 24.06
N ALA A 552 -4.09 18.65 24.03
CA ALA A 552 -3.33 18.27 22.85
C ALA A 552 -4.23 17.88 21.66
N LEU A 553 -5.33 17.18 21.92
CA LEU A 553 -6.33 16.85 20.89
C LEU A 553 -6.98 18.12 20.31
N ARG A 554 -7.35 19.08 21.15
CA ARG A 554 -7.92 20.34 20.69
C ARG A 554 -6.97 21.10 19.77
N ASP A 555 -5.69 21.20 20.15
CA ASP A 555 -4.67 21.87 19.36
C ASP A 555 -4.44 21.15 18.01
N ALA A 556 -4.31 19.82 18.03
CA ALA A 556 -4.09 19.02 16.84
C ALA A 556 -5.28 19.06 15.86
N LEU A 557 -6.52 18.93 16.38
CA LEU A 557 -7.72 19.02 15.54
C LEU A 557 -7.92 20.43 14.97
N ALA A 558 -7.53 21.47 15.71
CA ALA A 558 -7.54 22.84 15.20
C ALA A 558 -6.55 23.02 14.04
N LEU A 559 -5.31 22.55 14.19
CA LEU A 559 -4.31 22.57 13.14
C LEU A 559 -4.77 21.78 11.90
N ALA A 560 -5.25 20.55 12.09
CA ALA A 560 -5.69 19.70 11.00
C ALA A 560 -6.89 20.30 10.25
N SER A 561 -7.85 20.93 10.96
CA SER A 561 -9.03 21.56 10.37
C SER A 561 -8.71 22.80 9.53
N ALA A 562 -7.66 23.53 9.89
CA ALA A 562 -7.23 24.72 9.16
C ALA A 562 -6.66 24.36 7.77
N GLY A 563 -6.03 23.18 7.64
CA GLY A 563 -5.34 22.78 6.42
C GLY A 563 -4.09 23.61 6.15
N GLY A 564 -3.42 23.32 5.02
CA GLY A 564 -2.24 24.08 4.59
C GLY A 564 -0.95 23.75 5.34
N ASN A 565 -1.00 22.88 6.36
CA ASN A 565 0.17 22.40 7.08
C ASN A 565 1.06 21.57 6.14
N ALA A 566 2.38 21.70 6.26
CA ALA A 566 3.34 21.07 5.36
C ALA A 566 4.68 20.77 6.06
N ALA A 567 4.61 20.33 7.33
CA ALA A 567 5.81 19.85 8.02
C ALA A 567 6.38 18.63 7.30
N ARG A 568 7.70 18.60 7.13
CA ARG A 568 8.41 17.54 6.42
C ARG A 568 9.65 17.09 7.16
N PRO A 569 10.05 15.82 7.05
CA PRO A 569 11.21 15.28 7.73
C PRO A 569 12.51 15.82 7.09
N THR A 570 13.48 16.26 7.90
CA THR A 570 14.77 16.75 7.42
C THR A 570 15.89 15.70 7.54
N ASP A 571 15.69 14.67 8.36
CA ASP A 571 16.64 13.58 8.56
C ASP A 571 16.16 12.22 7.96
N TRP A 572 15.18 12.25 7.05
CA TRP A 572 14.59 11.07 6.43
C TRP A 572 15.56 10.25 5.54
N MET A 573 16.68 10.86 5.16
CA MET A 573 17.74 10.14 4.44
C MET A 573 18.72 9.42 5.37
N GLN A 574 18.70 9.73 6.66
CA GLN A 574 19.62 9.20 7.67
C GLN A 574 18.97 8.12 8.55
N THR A 575 17.66 8.17 8.70
CA THR A 575 16.91 7.23 9.54
C THR A 575 15.58 6.81 8.91
N SER A 576 15.15 5.61 9.19
CA SER A 576 13.84 5.10 8.75
C SER A 576 12.67 5.64 9.57
N THR A 577 12.93 6.26 10.74
CA THR A 577 11.93 6.94 11.58
C THR A 577 12.42 8.34 11.93
N PRO A 578 12.25 9.29 11.02
CA PRO A 578 12.77 10.67 11.18
C PRO A 578 12.28 11.34 12.45
N GLU A 579 13.23 11.98 13.15
CA GLU A 579 12.98 12.69 14.39
C GLU A 579 13.00 14.22 14.24
N ARG A 580 13.60 14.73 13.17
CA ARG A 580 13.66 16.17 12.90
C ARG A 580 12.70 16.55 11.79
N TRP A 581 11.75 17.41 12.11
CA TRP A 581 10.73 17.87 11.18
C TRP A 581 10.72 19.39 11.09
N GLN A 582 10.59 19.93 9.90
CA GLN A 582 10.59 21.36 9.63
C GLN A 582 9.27 21.77 9.00
N GLU A 583 8.70 22.87 9.49
CA GLU A 583 7.55 23.54 8.89
C GLU A 583 7.90 25.01 8.60
N LYS A 584 7.17 25.62 7.67
CA LYS A 584 7.23 27.07 7.46
C LYS A 584 6.22 27.71 8.40
N ALA A 585 6.68 28.56 9.30
CA ALA A 585 5.80 29.38 10.11
C ALA A 585 5.16 30.51 9.26
N ASP A 586 4.04 31.05 9.70
CA ASP A 586 3.35 32.20 9.06
C ASP A 586 4.28 33.42 8.87
N SER A 587 5.29 33.55 9.72
CA SER A 587 6.34 34.58 9.62
C SER A 587 7.30 34.38 8.44
N GLY A 588 7.19 33.30 7.67
CA GLY A 588 8.12 32.89 6.62
C GLY A 588 9.43 32.29 7.16
N ARG A 589 9.61 32.17 8.47
CA ARG A 589 10.74 31.47 9.09
C ARG A 589 10.45 29.99 9.14
N SER A 590 11.49 29.17 8.94
CA SER A 590 11.41 27.73 9.16
C SER A 590 11.55 27.41 10.64
N GLU A 591 10.62 26.65 11.18
CA GLU A 591 10.66 26.12 12.54
C GLU A 591 11.00 24.63 12.49
N THR A 592 11.99 24.19 13.25
CA THR A 592 12.38 22.78 13.35
C THR A 592 11.90 22.21 14.67
N ARG A 593 11.22 21.05 14.61
CA ARG A 593 10.75 20.29 15.78
C ARG A 593 11.55 19.00 15.89
N GLN A 594 11.88 18.65 17.12
CA GLN A 594 12.54 17.38 17.46
C GLN A 594 11.53 16.47 18.14
N TYR A 595 11.43 15.24 17.65
CA TYR A 595 10.65 14.16 18.24
C TYR A 595 11.55 13.03 18.69
N TYR A 596 11.08 12.19 19.61
CA TYR A 596 11.82 11.08 20.18
C TYR A 596 10.94 9.84 20.17
N TRP A 597 11.17 8.98 19.21
CA TRP A 597 10.31 7.83 18.95
C TRP A 597 10.65 6.58 19.75
N SER A 598 11.78 6.57 20.45
CA SER A 598 12.24 5.44 21.28
C SER A 598 12.45 5.87 22.72
N GLY A 599 12.27 4.92 23.65
CA GLY A 599 12.65 5.10 25.04
C GLY A 599 14.15 4.95 25.26
N PRO A 600 14.62 5.11 26.51
CA PRO A 600 16.04 4.91 26.86
C PRO A 600 16.57 3.51 26.52
N GLU A 601 15.67 2.53 26.43
CA GLU A 601 15.99 1.13 26.08
C GLU A 601 16.19 0.94 24.57
N GLY A 602 15.98 1.99 23.78
CA GLY A 602 15.99 1.93 22.32
C GLY A 602 14.69 1.38 21.72
N ALA A 603 14.73 1.10 20.41
CA ALA A 603 13.59 0.55 19.66
C ALA A 603 13.49 -0.96 19.86
N SER A 604 12.28 -1.48 20.09
CA SER A 604 12.06 -2.92 20.18
C SER A 604 11.97 -3.54 18.77
N PRO A 605 12.63 -4.67 18.48
CA PRO A 605 12.48 -5.40 17.24
C PRO A 605 11.18 -6.22 17.19
N PHE A 606 10.50 -6.39 18.32
CA PHE A 606 9.31 -7.23 18.42
C PHE A 606 8.05 -6.41 18.13
N LEU A 607 7.30 -6.85 17.11
CA LEU A 607 5.98 -6.32 16.80
C LEU A 607 4.94 -7.34 17.24
N GLY A 608 4.04 -6.93 18.11
CA GLY A 608 2.85 -7.71 18.39
C GLY A 608 1.74 -7.43 17.34
N PRO A 609 0.67 -8.23 17.41
CA PRO A 609 -0.50 -8.05 16.58
C PRO A 609 -1.26 -6.76 16.87
#